data_2d3299e7d27a30967301b3680df18b91
#
_entry.id   2d3299e7d27a30967301b3680df18b91
#
_cell.length_a   1.000
_cell.length_b   1.000
_cell.length_c   1.000
_cell.angle_alpha   90.00
_cell.angle_beta   90.00
_cell.angle_gamma   90.00
#
_symmetry.space_group_name_H-M   'P 1'
#
loop_
_entity.id
_entity.type
_entity.pdbx_description
1 polymer ?
#
loop_
_entity_poly.entity_id
_entity_poly.type
_entity_poly.pdbx_seq_one_letter_code
_entity_poly.pdbx_strand_id
1 'polypeptide(L)'
;MLHLRKANPTLVFLLIAFGVPWSVQLFMALKRIPLIPLWPGLIVANSFCSVGGFVAAYCESGWAGVTELGHRCVRYRAAHGWWAYTLLLCFGIANVATLAYGLFHGAVGPLKLSALADQWWLPFTLLFGFIFGPLGEEAGWRGYLLPDLLRQYSPLVSSFIVGLIAAIWHFPEGLIVGSPSYFHSVIGVLLL
;
A
#
# COMPACT_ATOMS: atom_id res chain seq x y z
N MET A 1 37.15 -20.06 5.85
CA MET A 1 35.98 -19.48 5.13
C MET A 1 34.99 -19.00 6.16
N LEU A 2 34.89 -17.67 6.36
CA LEU A 2 33.89 -17.08 7.24
C LEU A 2 32.51 -17.38 6.66
N HIS A 3 31.74 -18.23 7.32
CA HIS A 3 30.30 -18.35 7.06
C HIS A 3 29.67 -17.00 7.46
N LEU A 4 29.59 -16.06 6.54
CA LEU A 4 28.67 -14.93 6.64
C LEU A 4 27.29 -15.56 6.89
N ARG A 5 26.77 -15.43 8.10
CA ARG A 5 25.37 -15.78 8.42
C ARG A 5 24.53 -15.13 7.32
N LYS A 6 23.89 -15.95 6.48
CA LYS A 6 22.96 -15.43 5.47
C LYS A 6 21.98 -14.53 6.21
N ALA A 7 21.94 -13.26 5.82
CA ALA A 7 20.95 -12.33 6.41
C ALA A 7 19.56 -12.97 6.24
N ASN A 8 18.73 -12.87 7.28
CA ASN A 8 17.35 -13.39 7.21
C ASN A 8 16.60 -12.63 6.08
N PRO A 9 16.13 -13.32 5.02
CA PRO A 9 15.54 -12.66 3.86
C PRO A 9 14.31 -11.82 4.22
N THR A 10 13.50 -12.29 5.19
CA THR A 10 12.33 -11.54 5.67
C THR A 10 12.74 -10.26 6.39
N LEU A 11 13.85 -10.29 7.15
CA LEU A 11 14.40 -9.06 7.76
C LEU A 11 14.90 -8.09 6.68
N VAL A 12 15.57 -8.58 5.64
CA VAL A 12 16.00 -7.76 4.50
C VAL A 12 14.80 -7.11 3.82
N PHE A 13 13.72 -7.88 3.60
CA PHE A 13 12.45 -7.35 3.10
C PHE A 13 11.94 -6.19 3.95
N LEU A 14 11.78 -6.42 5.25
CA LEU A 14 11.23 -5.39 6.17
C LEU A 14 12.10 -4.14 6.24
N LEU A 15 13.43 -4.29 6.27
CA LEU A 15 14.35 -3.15 6.29
C LEU A 15 14.22 -2.27 5.04
N ILE A 16 14.05 -2.86 3.86
CA ILE A 16 13.88 -2.11 2.61
C ILE A 16 12.47 -1.53 2.53
N ALA A 17 11.44 -2.34 2.83
CA ALA A 17 10.04 -1.95 2.73
C ALA A 17 9.69 -0.81 3.70
N PHE A 18 10.29 -0.76 4.86
CA PHE A 18 10.08 0.31 5.84
C PHE A 18 11.12 1.43 5.71
N GLY A 19 12.38 1.08 5.53
CA GLY A 19 13.49 2.03 5.60
C GLY A 19 13.38 3.16 4.60
N VAL A 20 13.13 2.85 3.33
CA VAL A 20 13.06 3.88 2.27
C VAL A 20 11.75 4.69 2.36
N PRO A 21 10.54 4.07 2.37
CA PRO A 21 9.30 4.84 2.47
C PRO A 21 9.24 5.70 3.73
N TRP A 22 9.55 5.15 4.89
CA TRP A 22 9.50 5.89 6.15
C TRP A 22 10.50 7.04 6.19
N SER A 23 11.71 6.87 5.64
CA SER A 23 12.69 7.96 5.56
C SER A 23 12.13 9.15 4.78
N VAL A 24 11.48 8.89 3.64
CA VAL A 24 10.87 9.92 2.81
C VAL A 24 9.64 10.54 3.51
N GLN A 25 8.74 9.70 4.00
CA GLN A 25 7.50 10.14 4.66
C GLN A 25 7.77 10.97 5.91
N LEU A 26 8.66 10.50 6.79
CA LEU A 26 9.03 11.23 8.00
C LEU A 26 9.77 12.53 7.68
N PHE A 27 10.63 12.55 6.65
CA PHE A 27 11.26 13.78 6.19
C PHE A 27 10.21 14.80 5.73
N MET A 28 9.22 14.37 4.93
CA MET A 28 8.12 15.22 4.48
C MET A 28 7.30 15.75 5.66
N ALA A 29 6.94 14.88 6.60
CA ALA A 29 6.19 15.25 7.80
C ALA A 29 6.94 16.27 8.67
N LEU A 30 8.21 16.02 8.97
CA LEU A 30 9.05 16.89 9.79
C LEU A 30 9.28 18.27 9.14
N LYS A 31 9.44 18.30 7.83
CA LYS A 31 9.60 19.54 7.06
C LYS A 31 8.28 20.22 6.70
N ARG A 32 7.14 19.63 7.08
CA ARG A 32 5.79 20.09 6.73
C ARG A 32 5.61 20.26 5.22
N ILE A 33 6.23 19.39 4.43
CA ILE A 33 6.11 19.41 2.98
C ILE A 33 4.76 18.80 2.62
N PRO A 34 3.87 19.53 1.90
CA PRO A 34 2.57 19.00 1.54
C PRO A 34 2.68 17.87 0.51
N LEU A 35 1.73 16.93 0.54
CA LEU A 35 1.70 15.77 -0.34
C LEU A 35 1.64 16.15 -1.82
N ILE A 36 0.78 17.13 -2.16
CA ILE A 36 0.39 17.41 -3.55
C ILE A 36 1.55 17.61 -4.53
N PRO A 37 2.62 18.38 -4.25
CA PRO A 37 3.69 18.51 -5.24
C PRO A 37 4.61 17.29 -5.32
N LEU A 38 4.66 16.44 -4.29
CA LEU A 38 5.63 15.34 -4.19
C LEU A 38 5.00 13.94 -4.19
N TRP A 39 3.68 13.83 -4.44
CA TRP A 39 3.02 12.54 -4.45
C TRP A 39 3.63 11.51 -5.44
N PRO A 40 4.17 11.88 -6.63
CA PRO A 40 4.85 10.90 -7.47
C PRO A 40 6.12 10.33 -6.82
N GLY A 41 6.88 11.18 -6.10
CA GLY A 41 8.05 10.75 -5.33
C GLY A 41 7.67 9.81 -4.19
N LEU A 42 6.52 10.03 -3.55
CA LEU A 42 6.02 9.15 -2.51
C LEU A 42 5.62 7.78 -3.08
N ILE A 43 4.95 7.74 -4.24
CA ILE A 43 4.64 6.48 -4.93
C ILE A 43 5.91 5.70 -5.26
N VAL A 44 6.94 6.38 -5.78
CA VAL A 44 8.24 5.75 -6.04
C VAL A 44 8.85 5.21 -4.74
N ALA A 45 8.83 5.98 -3.65
CA ALA A 45 9.32 5.52 -2.35
C ALA A 45 8.53 4.30 -1.85
N ASN A 46 7.20 4.31 -1.95
CA ASN A 46 6.33 3.20 -1.54
C ASN A 46 6.57 1.93 -2.38
N SER A 47 6.98 2.08 -3.65
CA SER A 47 7.34 0.94 -4.51
C SER A 47 8.54 0.14 -3.99
N PHE A 48 9.30 0.68 -3.03
CA PHE A 48 10.38 -0.06 -2.37
C PHE A 48 9.88 -1.24 -1.52
N CYS A 49 8.60 -1.30 -1.20
CA CYS A 49 8.00 -2.52 -0.65
C CYS A 49 8.14 -3.69 -1.64
N SER A 50 7.77 -3.51 -2.91
CA SER A 50 7.97 -4.55 -3.93
C SER A 50 9.45 -4.80 -4.23
N VAL A 51 10.28 -3.76 -4.30
CA VAL A 51 11.74 -3.91 -4.44
C VAL A 51 12.30 -4.78 -3.31
N GLY A 52 11.89 -4.51 -2.06
CA GLY A 52 12.27 -5.32 -0.90
C GLY A 52 11.88 -6.79 -1.05
N GLY A 53 10.67 -7.06 -1.57
CA GLY A 53 10.23 -8.42 -1.87
C GLY A 53 11.10 -9.14 -2.89
N PHE A 54 11.47 -8.47 -3.98
CA PHE A 54 12.37 -9.03 -5.00
C PHE A 54 13.79 -9.23 -4.47
N VAL A 55 14.33 -8.30 -3.69
CA VAL A 55 15.66 -8.43 -3.07
C VAL A 55 15.66 -9.60 -2.07
N ALA A 56 14.63 -9.74 -1.26
CA ALA A 56 14.52 -10.86 -0.31
C ALA A 56 14.39 -12.20 -1.04
N ALA A 57 13.58 -12.28 -2.09
CA ALA A 57 13.47 -13.46 -2.94
C ALA A 57 14.83 -13.84 -3.58
N TYR A 58 15.61 -12.84 -4.00
CA TYR A 58 16.98 -13.06 -4.48
C TYR A 58 17.89 -13.59 -3.38
N CYS A 59 17.84 -13.04 -2.17
CA CYS A 59 18.63 -13.51 -1.03
C CYS A 59 18.27 -14.95 -0.64
N GLU A 60 17.02 -15.38 -0.80
CA GLU A 60 16.53 -16.71 -0.47
C GLU A 60 16.97 -17.74 -1.53
N SER A 61 16.76 -17.45 -2.81
CA SER A 61 16.87 -18.44 -3.91
C SER A 61 17.56 -17.91 -5.17
N GLY A 62 18.26 -16.77 -5.09
CA GLY A 62 18.90 -16.14 -6.24
C GLY A 62 17.91 -15.73 -7.33
N TRP A 63 18.34 -15.78 -8.57
CA TRP A 63 17.49 -15.41 -9.72
C TRP A 63 16.25 -16.29 -9.87
N ALA A 64 16.27 -17.54 -9.41
CA ALA A 64 15.11 -18.42 -9.42
C ALA A 64 13.99 -17.86 -8.52
N GLY A 65 14.33 -17.29 -7.35
CA GLY A 65 13.36 -16.61 -6.48
C GLY A 65 12.76 -15.37 -7.12
N VAL A 66 13.58 -14.55 -7.79
CA VAL A 66 13.13 -13.35 -8.51
C VAL A 66 12.15 -13.71 -9.63
N THR A 67 12.49 -14.70 -10.46
CA THR A 67 11.60 -15.13 -11.55
C THR A 67 10.30 -15.73 -11.05
N GLU A 68 10.35 -16.55 -9.99
CA GLU A 68 9.15 -17.13 -9.39
C GLU A 68 8.24 -16.03 -8.81
N LEU A 69 8.80 -15.04 -8.09
CA LEU A 69 8.02 -13.90 -7.60
C LEU A 69 7.40 -13.10 -8.76
N GLY A 70 8.18 -12.83 -9.82
CA GLY A 70 7.67 -12.17 -11.02
C GLY A 70 6.53 -12.94 -11.68
N HIS A 71 6.66 -14.26 -11.80
CA HIS A 71 5.59 -15.10 -12.33
C HIS A 71 4.32 -15.07 -11.46
N ARG A 72 4.45 -15.02 -10.13
CA ARG A 72 3.28 -14.87 -9.24
C ARG A 72 2.58 -13.54 -9.44
N CYS A 73 3.31 -12.44 -9.63
CA CYS A 73 2.74 -11.12 -9.85
C CYS A 73 1.91 -11.03 -11.14
N VAL A 74 2.27 -11.78 -12.19
CA VAL A 74 1.59 -11.75 -13.49
C VAL A 74 0.64 -12.94 -13.72
N ARG A 75 0.63 -13.91 -12.82
CA ARG A 75 -0.17 -15.13 -12.97
C ARG A 75 -1.64 -14.85 -12.72
N TYR A 76 -2.38 -14.74 -13.79
CA TYR A 76 -3.80 -14.48 -13.79
C TYR A 76 -4.59 -15.80 -13.93
N ARG A 77 -5.03 -16.37 -12.83
CA ARG A 77 -5.91 -17.55 -12.80
C ARG A 77 -6.97 -17.39 -11.69
N ALA A 78 -7.84 -16.40 -11.84
CA ALA A 78 -9.03 -16.31 -11.01
C ALA A 78 -10.27 -16.63 -11.83
N ALA A 79 -11.20 -17.40 -11.28
CA ALA A 79 -12.51 -17.58 -11.89
C ALA A 79 -13.20 -16.21 -12.02
N HIS A 80 -13.92 -15.99 -13.12
CA HIS A 80 -14.57 -14.70 -13.43
C HIS A 80 -15.46 -14.19 -12.28
N GLY A 81 -16.06 -15.10 -11.50
CA GLY A 81 -16.86 -14.76 -10.33
C GLY A 81 -16.09 -14.01 -9.24
N TRP A 82 -14.80 -14.29 -9.06
CA TRP A 82 -13.97 -13.57 -8.09
C TRP A 82 -13.72 -12.11 -8.46
N TRP A 83 -13.65 -11.81 -9.75
CA TRP A 83 -13.53 -10.43 -10.23
C TRP A 83 -14.81 -9.65 -9.97
N ALA A 84 -15.95 -10.24 -10.31
CA ALA A 84 -17.24 -9.62 -10.03
C ALA A 84 -17.42 -9.41 -8.52
N TYR A 85 -17.09 -10.42 -7.69
CA TYR A 85 -17.15 -10.33 -6.24
C TYR A 85 -16.26 -9.18 -5.71
N THR A 86 -15.01 -9.09 -6.15
CA THR A 86 -14.07 -8.04 -5.70
C THR A 86 -14.57 -6.65 -6.07
N LEU A 87 -15.02 -6.46 -7.32
CA LEU A 87 -15.56 -5.18 -7.77
C LEU A 87 -16.82 -4.78 -7.00
N LEU A 88 -17.76 -5.73 -6.82
CA LEU A 88 -18.99 -5.48 -6.06
C LEU A 88 -18.69 -5.21 -4.57
N LEU A 89 -17.73 -5.91 -3.98
CA LEU A 89 -17.33 -5.68 -2.60
C LEU A 89 -16.73 -4.29 -2.41
N CYS A 90 -15.76 -3.89 -3.26
CA CYS A 90 -15.15 -2.55 -3.19
C CYS A 90 -16.19 -1.44 -3.40
N PHE A 91 -17.08 -1.61 -4.40
CA PHE A 91 -18.17 -0.67 -4.66
C PHE A 91 -19.15 -0.61 -3.48
N GLY A 92 -19.50 -1.76 -2.92
CA GLY A 92 -20.39 -1.86 -1.76
C GLY A 92 -19.81 -1.16 -0.53
N ILE A 93 -18.54 -1.41 -0.20
CA ILE A 93 -17.86 -0.77 0.94
C ILE A 93 -17.81 0.75 0.73
N ALA A 94 -17.44 1.24 -0.46
CA ALA A 94 -17.39 2.67 -0.74
C ALA A 94 -18.77 3.34 -0.58
N ASN A 95 -19.85 2.71 -1.06
CA ASN A 95 -21.20 3.24 -0.90
C ASN A 95 -21.66 3.24 0.55
N VAL A 96 -21.42 2.15 1.30
CA VAL A 96 -21.77 2.08 2.73
C VAL A 96 -21.01 3.16 3.52
N ALA A 97 -19.72 3.35 3.26
CA ALA A 97 -18.94 4.40 3.91
C ALA A 97 -19.47 5.79 3.58
N THR A 98 -19.84 6.06 2.32
CA THR A 98 -20.41 7.34 1.88
C THR A 98 -21.77 7.60 2.54
N LEU A 99 -22.63 6.59 2.60
CA LEU A 99 -23.94 6.70 3.28
C LEU A 99 -23.77 6.93 4.77
N ALA A 100 -22.89 6.19 5.43
CA ALA A 100 -22.59 6.37 6.84
C ALA A 100 -22.07 7.78 7.11
N TYR A 101 -21.13 8.28 6.31
CA TYR A 101 -20.64 9.66 6.40
C TYR A 101 -21.78 10.68 6.25
N GLY A 102 -22.66 10.50 5.27
CA GLY A 102 -23.82 11.37 5.04
C GLY A 102 -24.81 11.39 6.22
N LEU A 103 -24.99 10.25 6.91
CA LEU A 103 -25.86 10.15 8.09
C LEU A 103 -25.28 10.91 9.29
N PHE A 104 -23.96 10.89 9.49
CA PHE A 104 -23.31 11.53 10.63
C PHE A 104 -22.98 13.01 10.42
N HIS A 105 -22.74 13.44 9.16
CA HIS A 105 -22.25 14.79 8.84
C HIS A 105 -23.23 15.61 7.99
N GLY A 106 -24.43 15.10 7.74
CA GLY A 106 -25.42 15.72 6.85
C GLY A 106 -25.23 15.32 5.39
N ALA A 107 -26.18 15.71 4.53
CA ALA A 107 -26.23 15.28 3.14
C ALA A 107 -24.91 15.49 2.39
N VAL A 108 -24.40 14.43 1.77
CA VAL A 108 -23.33 14.54 0.78
C VAL A 108 -23.87 15.41 -0.36
N GLY A 109 -23.26 16.57 -0.59
CA GLY A 109 -23.70 17.46 -1.65
C GLY A 109 -23.67 16.75 -3.02
N PRO A 110 -24.53 17.16 -3.97
CA PRO A 110 -24.58 16.55 -5.28
C PRO A 110 -23.20 16.58 -5.93
N LEU A 111 -22.80 15.42 -6.49
CA LEU A 111 -21.55 15.31 -7.24
C LEU A 111 -21.59 16.36 -8.38
N LYS A 112 -20.79 17.40 -8.26
CA LYS A 112 -20.71 18.42 -9.31
C LYS A 112 -19.87 17.86 -10.45
N LEU A 113 -20.52 17.24 -11.43
CA LEU A 113 -19.86 16.72 -12.64
C LEU A 113 -19.03 17.80 -13.39
N SER A 114 -19.42 19.08 -13.25
CA SER A 114 -18.62 20.19 -13.77
C SER A 114 -17.24 20.29 -13.12
N ALA A 115 -17.10 19.93 -11.84
CA ALA A 115 -15.79 19.92 -11.17
C ALA A 115 -14.87 18.81 -11.70
N LEU A 116 -15.40 17.77 -12.34
CA LEU A 116 -14.60 16.74 -13.00
C LEU A 116 -14.07 17.19 -14.37
N ALA A 117 -14.80 18.06 -15.07
CA ALA A 117 -14.40 18.59 -16.38
C ALA A 117 -13.14 19.47 -16.27
N ASP A 118 -12.98 20.21 -15.15
CA ASP A 118 -11.81 21.05 -14.89
C ASP A 118 -10.58 20.24 -14.45
N GLN A 119 -10.77 18.93 -14.20
CA GLN A 119 -9.71 18.03 -13.70
C GLN A 119 -9.32 17.00 -14.78
N TRP A 120 -9.03 17.46 -15.99
CA TRP A 120 -8.62 16.59 -17.11
C TRP A 120 -7.42 15.68 -16.80
N TRP A 121 -6.57 16.06 -15.86
CA TRP A 121 -5.43 15.30 -15.37
C TRP A 121 -5.82 14.14 -14.42
N LEU A 122 -7.04 14.17 -13.85
CA LEU A 122 -7.51 13.19 -12.86
C LEU A 122 -7.49 11.74 -13.38
N PRO A 123 -7.94 11.42 -14.61
CA PRO A 123 -7.84 10.05 -15.14
C PRO A 123 -6.42 9.52 -15.21
N PHE A 124 -5.45 10.39 -15.57
CA PHE A 124 -4.03 10.00 -15.61
C PHE A 124 -3.47 9.78 -14.22
N THR A 125 -3.83 10.62 -13.26
CA THR A 125 -3.42 10.49 -11.86
C THR A 125 -4.00 9.22 -11.23
N LEU A 126 -5.28 8.94 -11.47
CA LEU A 126 -5.92 7.72 -10.99
C LEU A 126 -5.29 6.48 -11.65
N LEU A 127 -5.04 6.50 -12.95
CA LEU A 127 -4.40 5.39 -13.66
C LEU A 127 -2.98 5.16 -13.15
N PHE A 128 -2.19 6.24 -13.01
CA PHE A 128 -0.83 6.16 -12.47
C PHE A 128 -0.84 5.67 -11.01
N GLY A 129 -1.67 6.25 -10.16
CA GLY A 129 -1.81 5.85 -8.77
C GLY A 129 -2.32 4.41 -8.61
N PHE A 130 -3.25 3.96 -9.48
CA PHE A 130 -3.74 2.60 -9.48
C PHE A 130 -2.67 1.59 -9.94
N ILE A 131 -1.87 1.92 -10.95
CA ILE A 131 -0.82 1.03 -11.46
C ILE A 131 0.36 0.98 -10.47
N PHE A 132 0.89 2.13 -10.11
CA PHE A 132 2.15 2.21 -9.36
C PHE A 132 1.97 2.11 -7.85
N GLY A 133 0.83 2.55 -7.29
CA GLY A 133 0.52 2.38 -5.88
C GLY A 133 0.38 0.90 -5.52
N PRO A 134 -0.72 0.22 -5.90
CA PRO A 134 -0.93 -1.18 -5.55
C PRO A 134 0.17 -2.12 -6.07
N LEU A 135 0.60 -2.00 -7.33
CA LEU A 135 1.67 -2.86 -7.86
C LEU A 135 3.02 -2.61 -7.18
N GLY A 136 3.26 -1.37 -6.74
CA GLY A 136 4.45 -1.01 -5.97
C GLY A 136 4.53 -1.71 -4.61
N GLU A 137 3.42 -2.16 -4.06
CA GLU A 137 3.32 -2.73 -2.72
C GLU A 137 3.00 -4.24 -2.74
N GLU A 138 2.13 -4.67 -3.64
CA GLU A 138 1.55 -6.01 -3.64
C GLU A 138 2.57 -7.13 -3.84
N ALA A 139 3.60 -6.92 -4.67
CA ALA A 139 4.65 -7.91 -4.84
C ALA A 139 5.43 -8.12 -3.53
N GLY A 140 5.56 -7.10 -2.69
CA GLY A 140 6.16 -7.22 -1.36
C GLY A 140 5.23 -7.92 -0.38
N TRP A 141 4.03 -7.37 -0.16
CA TRP A 141 3.13 -7.88 0.87
C TRP A 141 2.55 -9.24 0.53
N ARG A 142 1.92 -9.37 -0.64
CA ARG A 142 1.19 -10.58 -1.04
C ARG A 142 2.01 -11.52 -1.90
N GLY A 143 3.01 -11.00 -2.62
CA GLY A 143 3.91 -11.82 -3.43
C GLY A 143 4.99 -12.51 -2.60
N TYR A 144 5.60 -11.80 -1.64
CA TYR A 144 6.72 -12.29 -0.84
C TYR A 144 6.34 -12.61 0.62
N LEU A 145 5.89 -11.61 1.42
CA LEU A 145 5.71 -11.78 2.87
C LEU A 145 4.60 -12.77 3.22
N LEU A 146 3.43 -12.66 2.57
CA LEU A 146 2.31 -13.56 2.87
C LEU A 146 2.63 -15.04 2.60
N PRO A 147 3.23 -15.44 1.46
CA PRO A 147 3.65 -16.81 1.25
C PRO A 147 4.69 -17.32 2.25
N ASP A 148 5.59 -16.46 2.72
CA ASP A 148 6.58 -16.83 3.74
C ASP A 148 5.91 -17.13 5.09
N LEU A 149 4.96 -16.29 5.51
CA LEU A 149 4.17 -16.51 6.72
C LEU A 149 3.27 -17.74 6.64
N LEU A 150 2.70 -18.03 5.47
CA LEU A 150 1.86 -19.22 5.25
C LEU A 150 2.62 -20.55 5.39
N ARG A 151 3.95 -20.53 5.38
CA ARG A 151 4.77 -21.72 5.69
C ARG A 151 4.74 -22.06 7.19
N GLN A 152 4.41 -21.10 8.05
CA GLN A 152 4.54 -21.22 9.50
C GLN A 152 3.21 -21.06 10.23
N TYR A 153 2.26 -20.31 9.66
CA TYR A 153 1.01 -19.95 10.30
C TYR A 153 -0.21 -20.28 9.42
N SER A 154 -1.38 -20.35 10.06
CA SER A 154 -2.65 -20.51 9.34
C SER A 154 -2.94 -19.31 8.43
N PRO A 155 -3.77 -19.46 7.38
CA PRO A 155 -4.11 -18.36 6.47
C PRO A 155 -4.68 -17.13 7.18
N LEU A 156 -5.52 -17.34 8.20
CA LEU A 156 -6.11 -16.25 8.99
C LEU A 156 -5.03 -15.45 9.75
N VAL A 157 -4.14 -16.17 10.44
CA VAL A 157 -3.03 -15.56 11.21
C VAL A 157 -2.07 -14.84 10.28
N SER A 158 -1.69 -15.46 9.16
CA SER A 158 -0.79 -14.85 8.17
C SER A 158 -1.39 -13.57 7.58
N SER A 159 -2.66 -13.58 7.22
CA SER A 159 -3.36 -12.41 6.69
C SER A 159 -3.48 -11.30 7.73
N PHE A 160 -3.73 -11.65 8.99
CA PHE A 160 -3.78 -10.68 10.08
C PHE A 160 -2.42 -10.02 10.31
N ILE A 161 -1.33 -10.82 10.33
CA ILE A 161 0.05 -10.29 10.49
C ILE A 161 0.39 -9.35 9.34
N VAL A 162 0.14 -9.75 8.08
CA VAL A 162 0.40 -8.86 6.92
C VAL A 162 -0.41 -7.59 7.02
N GLY A 163 -1.71 -7.69 7.36
CA GLY A 163 -2.58 -6.52 7.52
C GLY A 163 -2.10 -5.56 8.60
N LEU A 164 -1.65 -6.10 9.76
CA LEU A 164 -1.11 -5.29 10.85
C LEU A 164 0.21 -4.61 10.45
N ILE A 165 1.12 -5.33 9.81
CA ILE A 165 2.40 -4.77 9.31
C ILE A 165 2.14 -3.68 8.29
N ALA A 166 1.22 -3.90 7.32
CA ALA A 166 0.85 -2.91 6.31
C ALA A 166 0.18 -1.68 6.95
N ALA A 167 -0.67 -1.85 7.95
CA ALA A 167 -1.28 -0.74 8.69
C ALA A 167 -0.21 0.12 9.40
N ILE A 168 0.75 -0.51 10.09
CA ILE A 168 1.87 0.18 10.70
C ILE A 168 2.72 0.91 9.66
N TRP A 169 2.92 0.29 8.48
CA TRP A 169 3.71 0.85 7.41
C TRP A 169 3.11 2.16 6.85
N HIS A 170 1.79 2.30 6.82
CA HIS A 170 1.09 3.52 6.40
C HIS A 170 1.10 4.63 7.48
N PHE A 171 1.52 4.34 8.71
CA PHE A 171 1.42 5.30 9.81
C PHE A 171 2.09 6.66 9.53
N PRO A 172 3.34 6.75 9.02
CA PRO A 172 3.97 8.06 8.79
C PRO A 172 3.31 8.86 7.66
N GLU A 173 2.62 8.21 6.72
CA GLU A 173 1.86 8.90 5.67
C GLU A 173 0.74 9.74 6.28
N GLY A 174 0.10 9.26 7.36
CA GLY A 174 -0.90 10.00 8.11
C GLY A 174 -0.39 11.28 8.79
N LEU A 175 0.93 11.45 8.89
CA LEU A 175 1.57 12.67 9.44
C LEU A 175 1.87 13.72 8.35
N ILE A 176 1.73 13.39 7.06
CA ILE A 176 2.03 14.29 5.95
C ILE A 176 0.83 15.21 5.68
N VAL A 177 1.06 16.51 5.67
CA VAL A 177 0.03 17.51 5.40
C VAL A 177 -0.59 17.29 4.02
N GLY A 178 -1.92 17.21 3.96
CA GLY A 178 -2.67 16.98 2.70
C GLY A 178 -2.73 15.52 2.26
N SER A 179 -2.23 14.57 3.06
CA SER A 179 -2.49 13.16 2.84
C SER A 179 -3.97 12.84 3.09
N PRO A 180 -4.60 11.97 2.28
CA PRO A 180 -5.95 11.46 2.58
C PRO A 180 -6.05 10.77 3.95
N SER A 181 -4.93 10.20 4.42
CA SER A 181 -4.79 9.54 5.72
C SER A 181 -4.42 10.50 6.85
N TYR A 182 -4.40 11.83 6.61
CA TYR A 182 -3.93 12.79 7.59
C TYR A 182 -4.79 12.79 8.87
N PHE A 183 -4.17 12.51 10.00
CA PHE A 183 -4.82 12.34 11.30
C PHE A 183 -5.38 13.65 11.93
N HIS A 184 -5.67 14.68 11.12
CA HIS A 184 -6.23 15.94 11.61
C HIS A 184 -7.51 15.76 12.43
N SER A 185 -8.25 14.69 12.18
CA SER A 185 -9.53 14.47 12.83
C SER A 185 -9.45 13.63 14.12
N VAL A 186 -8.44 12.80 14.29
CA VAL A 186 -8.38 11.89 15.45
C VAL A 186 -7.39 12.37 16.50
N ILE A 187 -6.15 12.66 16.12
CA ILE A 187 -5.12 13.12 17.07
C ILE A 187 -5.25 14.61 17.36
N GLY A 188 -5.65 15.43 16.39
CA GLY A 188 -5.91 16.87 16.61
C GLY A 188 -7.06 17.12 17.57
N VAL A 189 -8.07 16.24 17.58
CA VAL A 189 -9.20 16.30 18.56
C VAL A 189 -8.80 15.75 19.93
N LEU A 190 -7.79 14.87 20.00
CA LEU A 190 -7.32 14.32 21.27
C LEU A 190 -6.22 15.18 21.93
N LEU A 191 -5.64 16.15 21.21
CA LEU A 191 -4.58 17.04 21.70
C LEU A 191 -5.05 18.49 21.89
N LEU A 192 -6.32 18.81 21.66
CA LEU A 192 -7.00 20.05 22.00
C LEU A 192 -7.92 19.84 23.21
#